data_d0b519def28115a053b0d312f2f1fcb4
#
_entry.id   d0b519def28115a053b0d312f2f1fcb4
#
_cell.length_a   1.000
_cell.length_b   1.000
_cell.length_c   1.000
_cell.angle_alpha   90.00
_cell.angle_beta   90.00
_cell.angle_gamma   90.00
#
_symmetry.space_group_name_H-M   'P 1'
#
loop_
_entity.id
_entity.type
_entity.pdbx_description
1 polymer ?
#
loop_
_entity_poly.entity_id
_entity_poly.type
_entity_poly.pdbx_seq_one_letter_code
_entity_poly.pdbx_strand_id
1 'polypeptide(L)'
;MMARMPDLSRRALLGLGAGAAVGAVGAYALDILLPPRASHAMPVSTAGTRVPLAPGPSAPLEPAPTPSAPAQAAPTMVTGSFVSAARGGVPTNWAIARPPGQTKTLRPVIALHGKGSDASTVMAGGVEQGLAQAVNAGLPPFAVVAVDGGGGYWHKRASGEDAGARVLNELIPMLGGQGLDTSRVAFLGWSMGAYGALLLGGRLGPARTAAICAVSPALWLSSGAAAPGAFDGPDDFSANSVFGMPALASIPIRVDCGDGDPFYGATKQFIAQLPNPPAGGFSPGGHNGEFWSSQLPAELTWMAPLLTA
;
A
#
# COMPACT_ATOMS: atom_id res chain seq x y z
N MET A 1 -11.28 67.47 42.86
CA MET A 1 -12.61 67.38 42.24
C MET A 1 -12.66 66.03 41.51
N MET A 2 -13.17 64.99 42.21
CA MET A 2 -13.25 63.65 41.77
C MET A 2 -14.56 63.43 41.02
N ALA A 3 -14.51 62.94 39.77
CA ALA A 3 -15.67 62.48 39.03
C ALA A 3 -15.74 60.96 39.08
N ARG A 4 -16.82 60.40 39.61
CA ARG A 4 -17.16 59.01 39.75
C ARG A 4 -17.61 58.49 38.36
N MET A 5 -17.10 57.32 37.95
CA MET A 5 -17.68 56.51 36.87
C MET A 5 -18.86 55.69 37.40
N PRO A 6 -19.92 55.49 36.59
CA PRO A 6 -21.05 54.66 37.00
C PRO A 6 -20.79 53.17 36.63
N ASP A 7 -21.22 52.34 37.56
CA ASP A 7 -21.36 50.88 37.44
C ASP A 7 -22.34 50.51 36.31
N LEU A 8 -21.94 49.67 35.38
CA LEU A 8 -22.86 49.05 34.42
C LEU A 8 -22.98 47.56 34.69
N SER A 9 -24.19 47.20 35.08
CA SER A 9 -24.67 45.91 35.50
C SER A 9 -24.44 44.78 34.51
N ARG A 10 -24.08 43.63 35.10
CA ARG A 10 -24.14 42.28 34.48
C ARG A 10 -25.61 41.90 34.17
N ARG A 11 -26.11 42.15 32.99
CA ARG A 11 -27.27 41.44 32.38
C ARG A 11 -27.57 42.06 31.01
N ALA A 12 -27.02 41.46 29.96
CA ALA A 12 -27.58 41.31 28.61
C ALA A 12 -26.48 41.00 27.62
N LEU A 13 -26.23 39.75 27.40
CA LEU A 13 -25.71 39.22 26.14
C LEU A 13 -26.03 37.71 26.06
N LEU A 14 -27.31 37.45 25.82
CA LEU A 14 -27.75 36.24 25.19
C LEU A 14 -28.18 36.61 23.77
N GLY A 15 -27.51 36.04 22.83
CA GLY A 15 -28.05 36.02 21.45
C GLY A 15 -27.02 36.30 20.38
N LEU A 16 -26.84 35.27 19.59
CA LEU A 16 -26.35 35.27 18.19
C LEU A 16 -24.91 34.82 17.93
N GLY A 17 -24.83 33.64 17.35
CA GLY A 17 -23.86 33.34 16.28
C GLY A 17 -22.71 32.45 16.63
N ALA A 18 -22.92 31.29 17.24
CA ALA A 18 -21.96 30.18 17.16
C ALA A 18 -22.14 29.45 15.84
N GLY A 19 -21.48 29.93 14.82
CA GLY A 19 -21.16 29.12 13.65
C GLY A 19 -20.05 28.15 14.02
N ALA A 20 -20.42 27.02 14.60
CA ALA A 20 -19.50 25.91 14.79
C ALA A 20 -19.24 25.26 13.42
N ALA A 21 -18.10 25.56 12.84
CA ALA A 21 -17.48 24.68 11.87
C ALA A 21 -17.05 23.41 12.63
N VAL A 22 -17.95 22.46 12.74
CA VAL A 22 -17.65 21.10 13.17
C VAL A 22 -16.83 20.51 12.04
N GLY A 23 -15.51 20.55 12.16
CA GLY A 23 -14.62 19.72 11.41
C GLY A 23 -14.97 18.27 11.75
N ALA A 24 -15.67 17.62 10.85
CA ALA A 24 -15.91 16.19 10.93
C ALA A 24 -14.56 15.47 10.84
N VAL A 25 -13.97 15.19 12.00
CA VAL A 25 -12.95 14.15 12.13
C VAL A 25 -13.73 12.84 11.99
N GLY A 26 -14.01 12.48 10.74
CA GLY A 26 -14.55 11.19 10.41
C GLY A 26 -13.55 10.13 10.82
N ALA A 27 -13.88 9.35 11.85
CA ALA A 27 -13.29 8.05 12.04
C ALA A 27 -13.69 7.23 10.81
N TYR A 28 -12.79 7.18 9.83
CA TYR A 28 -12.93 6.28 8.69
C TYR A 28 -12.68 4.87 9.21
N ALA A 29 -13.74 4.21 9.70
CA ALA A 29 -13.76 2.77 9.79
C ALA A 29 -13.59 2.25 8.36
N LEU A 30 -12.54 1.47 8.11
CA LEU A 30 -12.39 0.70 6.89
C LEU A 30 -13.52 -0.36 6.89
N ASP A 31 -14.62 -0.08 6.23
CA ASP A 31 -15.56 -1.11 5.82
C ASP A 31 -14.90 -1.89 4.67
N ILE A 32 -14.16 -2.94 5.03
CA ILE A 32 -13.71 -3.95 4.08
C ILE A 32 -14.92 -4.84 3.81
N LEU A 33 -15.72 -4.48 2.83
CA LEU A 33 -16.77 -5.34 2.28
C LEU A 33 -16.10 -6.46 1.49
N LEU A 34 -16.04 -7.64 2.08
CA LEU A 34 -15.76 -8.88 1.35
C LEU A 34 -16.91 -9.11 0.34
N PRO A 35 -16.60 -9.43 -0.92
CA PRO A 35 -17.66 -9.76 -1.88
C PRO A 35 -18.41 -11.03 -1.44
N PRO A 36 -19.75 -11.12 -1.68
CA PRO A 36 -20.51 -12.30 -1.33
C PRO A 36 -20.03 -13.51 -2.13
N ARG A 37 -19.83 -14.63 -1.44
CA ARG A 37 -19.55 -15.93 -2.06
C ARG A 37 -20.73 -16.33 -2.92
N ALA A 38 -20.55 -16.39 -4.23
CA ALA A 38 -21.51 -17.00 -5.15
C ALA A 38 -21.45 -18.51 -4.98
N SER A 39 -22.53 -19.08 -4.44
CA SER A 39 -22.77 -20.53 -4.40
C SER A 39 -23.25 -20.95 -5.79
N HIS A 40 -22.37 -21.56 -6.58
CA HIS A 40 -22.79 -22.23 -7.80
C HIS A 40 -23.13 -23.68 -7.48
N ALA A 41 -24.43 -23.99 -7.52
CA ALA A 41 -24.92 -25.35 -7.56
C ALA A 41 -24.63 -25.95 -8.93
N MET A 42 -23.91 -27.06 -8.97
CA MET A 42 -23.67 -27.84 -10.19
C MET A 42 -24.89 -28.69 -10.53
N PRO A 43 -25.33 -28.78 -11.80
CA PRO A 43 -26.41 -29.68 -12.19
C PRO A 43 -25.93 -31.12 -12.20
N VAL A 44 -26.76 -31.99 -11.60
CA VAL A 44 -26.59 -33.44 -11.60
C VAL A 44 -26.90 -33.96 -13.02
N SER A 45 -25.91 -34.63 -13.65
CA SER A 45 -26.08 -35.33 -14.91
C SER A 45 -26.61 -36.74 -14.68
N THR A 46 -27.71 -37.09 -15.27
CA THR A 46 -28.35 -38.40 -15.19
C THR A 46 -27.59 -39.46 -15.96
N ALA A 47 -27.39 -40.61 -15.32
CA ALA A 47 -26.67 -41.77 -15.81
C ALA A 47 -27.36 -42.42 -17.04
N GLY A 48 -26.60 -42.61 -18.09
CA GLY A 48 -26.95 -43.49 -19.20
C GLY A 48 -26.50 -44.93 -18.94
N THR A 49 -27.45 -45.86 -19.11
CA THR A 49 -27.30 -47.30 -18.93
C THR A 49 -26.33 -47.89 -20.00
N ARG A 50 -25.23 -48.53 -19.55
CA ARG A 50 -24.33 -49.29 -20.41
C ARG A 50 -24.64 -50.80 -20.35
N VAL A 51 -24.76 -51.42 -21.51
CA VAL A 51 -24.89 -52.87 -21.71
C VAL A 51 -23.51 -53.50 -21.52
N PRO A 52 -23.38 -54.68 -20.83
CA PRO A 52 -22.11 -55.33 -20.62
C PRO A 52 -21.65 -56.11 -21.88
N LEU A 53 -20.38 -55.91 -22.26
CA LEU A 53 -19.68 -56.72 -23.24
C LEU A 53 -18.87 -57.80 -22.51
N ALA A 54 -18.86 -59.05 -23.02
CA ALA A 54 -18.20 -60.19 -22.42
C ALA A 54 -16.64 -60.08 -22.49
N PRO A 55 -15.91 -60.67 -21.50
CA PRO A 55 -14.46 -60.52 -21.39
C PRO A 55 -13.71 -61.46 -22.39
N GLY A 56 -12.77 -60.88 -23.15
CA GLY A 56 -11.74 -61.63 -23.89
C GLY A 56 -10.50 -61.90 -23.02
N PRO A 57 -9.60 -62.84 -23.39
CA PRO A 57 -8.50 -63.28 -22.56
C PRO A 57 -7.45 -62.17 -22.36
N SER A 58 -7.14 -61.94 -21.08
CA SER A 58 -6.18 -60.92 -20.66
C SER A 58 -4.74 -61.42 -20.73
N ALA A 59 -3.90 -60.66 -21.43
CA ALA A 59 -2.44 -60.79 -21.29
C ALA A 59 -1.95 -60.12 -19.98
N PRO A 60 -0.81 -60.55 -19.41
CA PRO A 60 -0.27 -59.95 -18.20
C PRO A 60 0.14 -58.50 -18.48
N LEU A 61 -0.49 -57.55 -17.79
CA LEU A 61 -0.10 -56.15 -17.83
C LEU A 61 1.12 -55.92 -16.94
N GLU A 62 2.23 -55.44 -17.49
CA GLU A 62 3.30 -54.80 -16.70
C GLU A 62 2.73 -53.69 -15.83
N PRO A 63 3.19 -53.57 -14.55
CA PRO A 63 2.73 -52.47 -13.72
C PRO A 63 3.10 -51.13 -14.38
N ALA A 64 2.08 -50.31 -14.65
CA ALA A 64 2.28 -48.97 -15.12
C ALA A 64 3.09 -48.14 -14.12
N PRO A 65 4.02 -47.29 -14.53
CA PRO A 65 4.77 -46.42 -13.64
C PRO A 65 3.78 -45.61 -12.79
N THR A 66 3.94 -45.65 -11.47
CA THR A 66 3.16 -44.85 -10.55
C THR A 66 3.32 -43.39 -10.91
N PRO A 67 2.24 -42.66 -11.22
CA PRO A 67 2.37 -41.23 -11.49
C PRO A 67 3.00 -40.54 -10.29
N SER A 68 4.16 -39.92 -10.49
CA SER A 68 4.74 -39.03 -9.48
C SER A 68 3.70 -37.99 -9.12
N ALA A 69 3.44 -37.81 -7.82
CA ALA A 69 2.59 -36.74 -7.35
C ALA A 69 3.08 -35.41 -7.94
N PRO A 70 2.20 -34.57 -8.47
CA PRO A 70 2.61 -33.27 -9.04
C PRO A 70 3.38 -32.51 -7.96
N ALA A 71 4.57 -32.03 -8.30
CA ALA A 71 5.36 -31.19 -7.41
C ALA A 71 4.48 -30.05 -6.92
N GLN A 72 4.32 -29.94 -5.60
CA GLN A 72 3.50 -28.89 -5.01
C GLN A 72 4.10 -27.55 -5.39
N ALA A 73 3.34 -26.72 -6.09
CA ALA A 73 3.80 -25.38 -6.46
C ALA A 73 4.21 -24.61 -5.22
N ALA A 74 5.36 -23.92 -5.28
CA ALA A 74 5.81 -23.08 -4.19
C ALA A 74 4.73 -22.02 -3.86
N PRO A 75 4.50 -21.71 -2.56
CA PRO A 75 3.50 -20.74 -2.18
C PRO A 75 3.81 -19.37 -2.83
N THR A 76 2.78 -18.71 -3.37
CA THR A 76 2.89 -17.39 -3.96
C THR A 76 3.08 -16.29 -2.90
N MET A 77 2.65 -16.57 -1.65
CA MET A 77 2.83 -15.66 -0.52
C MET A 77 3.57 -16.34 0.64
N VAL A 78 4.52 -15.60 1.21
CA VAL A 78 5.28 -15.97 2.42
C VAL A 78 5.14 -14.84 3.43
N THR A 79 4.87 -15.21 4.68
CA THR A 79 4.77 -14.27 5.80
C THR A 79 5.80 -14.59 6.87
N GLY A 80 6.15 -13.60 7.67
CA GLY A 80 7.04 -13.77 8.80
C GLY A 80 7.07 -12.55 9.70
N SER A 81 7.99 -12.55 10.65
CA SER A 81 8.21 -11.41 11.53
C SER A 81 9.70 -11.27 11.85
N PHE A 82 10.10 -10.07 12.24
CA PHE A 82 11.42 -9.80 12.83
C PHE A 82 11.26 -8.88 14.04
N VAL A 83 12.25 -8.91 14.93
CA VAL A 83 12.30 -7.97 16.06
C VAL A 83 12.90 -6.66 15.55
N SER A 84 12.11 -5.60 15.54
CA SER A 84 12.51 -4.28 15.02
C SER A 84 13.15 -3.43 16.11
N ALA A 85 14.43 -3.09 15.95
CA ALA A 85 15.11 -2.12 16.82
C ALA A 85 14.51 -0.72 16.65
N ALA A 86 14.14 -0.34 15.42
CA ALA A 86 13.46 0.91 15.12
C ALA A 86 12.06 1.03 15.75
N ARG A 87 11.52 -0.09 16.24
CA ARG A 87 10.25 -0.16 16.98
C ARG A 87 10.46 -0.43 18.49
N GLY A 88 11.66 -0.27 19.01
CA GLY A 88 11.97 -0.53 20.42
C GLY A 88 12.00 -2.02 20.79
N GLY A 89 12.37 -2.91 19.86
CA GLY A 89 12.48 -4.34 20.12
C GLY A 89 11.15 -5.12 20.00
N VAL A 90 10.13 -4.54 19.37
CA VAL A 90 8.82 -5.20 19.20
C VAL A 90 8.79 -6.02 17.90
N PRO A 91 8.18 -7.23 17.90
CA PRO A 91 7.94 -8.00 16.69
C PRO A 91 7.16 -7.21 15.65
N THR A 92 7.61 -7.29 14.41
CA THR A 92 7.04 -6.59 13.25
C THR A 92 6.77 -7.59 12.16
N ASN A 93 5.52 -7.72 11.73
CA ASN A 93 5.15 -8.66 10.68
C ASN A 93 5.46 -8.10 9.30
N TRP A 94 5.74 -9.02 8.39
CA TRP A 94 5.92 -8.74 6.97
C TRP A 94 5.28 -9.84 6.12
N ALA A 95 5.01 -9.52 4.87
CA ALA A 95 4.53 -10.45 3.87
C ALA A 95 5.23 -10.20 2.54
N ILE A 96 5.50 -11.26 1.78
CA ILE A 96 6.09 -11.22 0.44
C ILE A 96 5.18 -12.01 -0.49
N ALA A 97 4.63 -11.36 -1.51
CA ALA A 97 3.90 -11.99 -2.60
C ALA A 97 4.80 -12.08 -3.84
N ARG A 98 4.77 -13.22 -4.52
CA ARG A 98 5.47 -13.50 -5.78
C ARG A 98 4.48 -13.96 -6.84
N PRO A 99 4.73 -13.68 -8.11
CA PRO A 99 3.94 -14.30 -9.18
C PRO A 99 4.10 -15.83 -9.16
N PRO A 100 3.08 -16.59 -9.56
CA PRO A 100 3.17 -18.04 -9.59
C PRO A 100 4.26 -18.53 -10.55
N GLY A 101 4.93 -19.64 -10.21
CA GLY A 101 5.93 -20.30 -11.04
C GLY A 101 7.29 -19.59 -11.18
N GLN A 102 7.52 -18.50 -10.45
CA GLN A 102 8.79 -17.78 -10.50
C GLN A 102 9.84 -18.40 -9.58
N THR A 103 10.99 -18.78 -10.17
CA THR A 103 12.15 -19.35 -9.47
C THR A 103 13.38 -18.43 -9.49
N LYS A 104 13.33 -17.36 -10.29
CA LYS A 104 14.42 -16.38 -10.41
C LYS A 104 14.35 -15.38 -9.26
N THR A 105 15.50 -14.77 -8.95
CA THR A 105 15.57 -13.62 -8.04
C THR A 105 14.76 -12.45 -8.61
N LEU A 106 13.88 -11.88 -7.81
CA LEU A 106 12.97 -10.80 -8.17
C LEU A 106 13.36 -9.52 -7.44
N ARG A 107 13.18 -8.37 -8.07
CA ARG A 107 13.22 -7.08 -7.38
C ARG A 107 11.90 -6.80 -6.68
N PRO A 108 11.94 -6.21 -5.47
CA PRO A 108 10.73 -5.94 -4.71
C PRO A 108 10.13 -4.56 -4.98
N VAL A 109 8.80 -4.51 -4.96
CA VAL A 109 8.00 -3.32 -4.66
C VAL A 109 7.70 -3.34 -3.17
N ILE A 110 8.11 -2.32 -2.44
CA ILE A 110 7.80 -2.13 -1.03
C ILE A 110 6.44 -1.44 -0.94
N ALA A 111 5.42 -2.16 -0.53
CA ALA A 111 4.05 -1.66 -0.42
C ALA A 111 3.76 -1.22 1.01
N LEU A 112 3.41 0.06 1.17
CA LEU A 112 3.22 0.73 2.46
C LEU A 112 1.72 0.97 2.71
N HIS A 113 1.23 0.46 3.84
CA HIS A 113 -0.18 0.55 4.20
C HIS A 113 -0.61 1.97 4.65
N GLY A 114 -1.89 2.25 4.57
CA GLY A 114 -2.53 3.45 5.10
C GLY A 114 -2.65 3.44 6.64
N LYS A 115 -3.07 4.55 7.24
CA LYS A 115 -3.27 4.65 8.69
C LYS A 115 -4.34 3.67 9.15
N GLY A 116 -4.07 2.95 10.24
CA GLY A 116 -4.99 1.97 10.82
C GLY A 116 -5.00 0.60 10.11
N SER A 117 -4.09 0.39 9.17
CA SER A 117 -3.91 -0.85 8.41
C SER A 117 -2.57 -1.52 8.76
N ASP A 118 -2.25 -2.63 8.11
CA ASP A 118 -1.06 -3.46 8.33
C ASP A 118 -0.61 -4.17 7.03
N ALA A 119 0.44 -4.99 7.14
CA ALA A 119 0.96 -5.76 6.01
C ALA A 119 -0.05 -6.77 5.45
N SER A 120 -0.88 -7.37 6.30
CA SER A 120 -1.88 -8.36 5.87
C SER A 120 -2.98 -7.72 5.04
N THR A 121 -3.40 -6.53 5.42
CA THR A 121 -4.40 -5.73 4.69
C THR A 121 -3.89 -5.33 3.30
N VAL A 122 -2.61 -4.95 3.17
CA VAL A 122 -1.99 -4.69 1.86
C VAL A 122 -2.13 -5.90 0.95
N MET A 123 -1.77 -7.08 1.44
CA MET A 123 -1.82 -8.31 0.63
C MET A 123 -3.24 -8.72 0.28
N ALA A 124 -4.21 -8.52 1.19
CA ALA A 124 -5.63 -8.78 0.95
C ALA A 124 -6.24 -7.88 -0.14
N GLY A 125 -5.58 -6.78 -0.49
CA GLY A 125 -6.00 -5.83 -1.53
C GLY A 125 -5.91 -6.35 -2.98
N GLY A 126 -5.61 -7.64 -3.21
CA GLY A 126 -5.56 -8.24 -4.55
C GLY A 126 -4.17 -8.31 -5.16
N VAL A 127 -3.11 -8.15 -4.35
CA VAL A 127 -1.71 -8.13 -4.82
C VAL A 127 -1.32 -9.41 -5.56
N GLU A 128 -1.63 -10.60 -5.03
CA GLU A 128 -1.28 -11.87 -5.71
C GLU A 128 -1.97 -12.00 -7.07
N GLN A 129 -3.25 -11.62 -7.13
CA GLN A 129 -4.01 -11.63 -8.38
C GLN A 129 -3.43 -10.64 -9.40
N GLY A 130 -3.08 -9.43 -8.96
CA GLY A 130 -2.46 -8.42 -9.80
C GLY A 130 -1.10 -8.85 -10.36
N LEU A 131 -0.26 -9.48 -9.54
CA LEU A 131 1.02 -10.05 -9.96
C LEU A 131 0.83 -11.17 -11.00
N ALA A 132 -0.14 -12.07 -10.78
CA ALA A 132 -0.45 -13.13 -11.72
C ALA A 132 -0.95 -12.56 -13.06
N GLN A 133 -1.80 -11.55 -13.04
CA GLN A 133 -2.29 -10.87 -14.24
C GLN A 133 -1.16 -10.18 -15.01
N ALA A 134 -0.25 -9.49 -14.32
CA ALA A 134 0.90 -8.82 -14.93
C ALA A 134 1.79 -9.83 -15.70
N VAL A 135 2.14 -10.96 -15.08
CA VAL A 135 2.95 -12.01 -15.71
C VAL A 135 2.23 -12.67 -16.87
N ASN A 136 0.93 -12.95 -16.74
CA ASN A 136 0.11 -13.51 -17.81
C ASN A 136 0.00 -12.55 -19.02
N ALA A 137 0.10 -11.25 -18.79
CA ALA A 137 0.18 -10.22 -19.82
C ALA A 137 1.59 -10.08 -20.43
N GLY A 138 2.56 -10.91 -20.04
CA GLY A 138 3.92 -10.89 -20.54
C GLY A 138 4.84 -9.83 -19.92
N LEU A 139 4.43 -9.22 -18.82
CA LEU A 139 5.25 -8.23 -18.13
C LEU A 139 6.36 -8.91 -17.32
N PRO A 140 7.50 -8.22 -17.09
CA PRO A 140 8.57 -8.71 -16.26
C PRO A 140 8.06 -9.01 -14.84
N PRO A 141 8.42 -10.17 -14.25
CA PRO A 141 8.01 -10.53 -12.91
C PRO A 141 8.77 -9.74 -11.85
N PHE A 142 8.08 -9.39 -10.75
CA PHE A 142 8.63 -8.75 -9.55
C PHE A 142 7.89 -9.26 -8.30
N ALA A 143 8.42 -8.97 -7.13
CA ALA A 143 7.75 -9.30 -5.86
C ALA A 143 7.10 -8.05 -5.26
N VAL A 144 6.03 -8.24 -4.48
CA VAL A 144 5.48 -7.19 -3.61
C VAL A 144 5.74 -7.57 -2.16
N VAL A 145 6.25 -6.62 -1.38
CA VAL A 145 6.61 -6.80 0.03
C VAL A 145 5.87 -5.77 0.86
N ALA A 146 5.17 -6.21 1.89
CA ALA A 146 4.54 -5.33 2.87
C ALA A 146 5.11 -5.57 4.27
N VAL A 147 5.04 -4.55 5.12
CA VAL A 147 5.50 -4.57 6.52
C VAL A 147 4.60 -3.72 7.39
N ASP A 148 4.44 -4.12 8.65
CA ASP A 148 3.71 -3.32 9.63
C ASP A 148 4.47 -2.02 9.94
N GLY A 149 3.85 -0.90 9.65
CA GLY A 149 4.40 0.45 9.84
C GLY A 149 3.86 1.17 11.07
N GLY A 150 2.75 0.68 11.66
CA GLY A 150 2.03 1.43 12.69
C GLY A 150 1.35 2.69 12.15
N GLY A 151 1.06 3.66 13.01
CA GLY A 151 0.38 4.90 12.65
C GLY A 151 1.28 6.14 12.53
N GLY A 152 2.60 5.97 12.52
CA GLY A 152 3.60 7.02 12.64
C GLY A 152 4.01 7.73 11.34
N TYR A 153 3.25 7.58 10.26
CA TYR A 153 3.49 8.25 8.97
C TYR A 153 4.87 7.99 8.37
N TRP A 154 5.43 6.80 8.60
CA TRP A 154 6.65 6.30 7.95
C TRP A 154 7.90 7.16 8.18
N HIS A 155 7.96 7.91 9.30
CA HIS A 155 9.15 8.65 9.72
C HIS A 155 9.38 8.52 11.23
N LYS A 156 10.55 9.00 11.68
CA LYS A 156 10.91 8.99 13.10
C LYS A 156 9.97 9.89 13.89
N ARG A 157 9.52 9.40 15.06
CA ARG A 157 8.64 10.12 15.97
C ARG A 157 9.38 10.49 17.26
N ALA A 158 8.88 11.51 17.95
CA ALA A 158 9.39 11.91 19.28
C ALA A 158 9.32 10.77 20.31
N SER A 159 8.40 9.80 20.13
CA SER A 159 8.33 8.57 20.92
C SER A 159 9.56 7.66 20.79
N GLY A 160 10.41 7.90 19.78
CA GLY A 160 11.53 7.04 19.43
C GLY A 160 11.21 5.98 18.39
N GLU A 161 9.96 5.72 18.07
CA GLU A 161 9.58 4.82 16.97
C GLU A 161 9.96 5.44 15.61
N ASP A 162 10.59 4.64 14.74
CA ASP A 162 11.01 5.08 13.41
C ASP A 162 10.59 4.06 12.34
N ALA A 163 9.39 4.27 11.79
CA ALA A 163 8.86 3.40 10.74
C ALA A 163 9.66 3.51 9.43
N GLY A 164 10.29 4.65 9.18
CA GLY A 164 11.17 4.83 8.02
C GLY A 164 12.46 4.00 8.15
N ALA A 165 13.13 4.08 9.30
CA ALA A 165 14.32 3.26 9.57
C ALA A 165 13.99 1.76 9.53
N ARG A 166 12.82 1.36 10.01
CA ARG A 166 12.34 -0.03 9.91
C ARG A 166 12.33 -0.54 8.47
N VAL A 167 11.84 0.28 7.54
CA VAL A 167 11.82 -0.10 6.12
C VAL A 167 13.22 -0.07 5.53
N LEU A 168 13.95 1.05 5.68
CA LEU A 168 15.20 1.28 4.97
C LEU A 168 16.38 0.49 5.53
N ASN A 169 16.44 0.31 6.87
CA ASN A 169 17.60 -0.25 7.57
C ASN A 169 17.38 -1.67 8.10
N GLU A 170 16.13 -2.15 8.17
CA GLU A 170 15.82 -3.48 8.69
C GLU A 170 15.14 -4.36 7.63
N LEU A 171 13.99 -3.93 7.06
CA LEU A 171 13.25 -4.72 6.08
C LEU A 171 14.08 -4.94 4.80
N ILE A 172 14.48 -3.86 4.10
CA ILE A 172 15.18 -3.97 2.81
C ILE A 172 16.43 -4.85 2.91
N PRO A 173 17.32 -4.68 3.90
CA PRO A 173 18.47 -5.57 4.08
C PRO A 173 18.08 -7.05 4.31
N MET A 174 17.03 -7.31 5.08
CA MET A 174 16.54 -8.66 5.37
C MET A 174 16.04 -9.39 4.11
N LEU A 175 15.49 -8.66 3.13
CA LEU A 175 14.89 -9.23 1.92
C LEU A 175 15.91 -9.98 1.05
N GLY A 176 17.20 -9.65 1.10
CA GLY A 176 18.25 -10.41 0.44
C GLY A 176 18.28 -11.87 0.91
N GLY A 177 18.11 -12.10 2.22
CA GLY A 177 17.97 -13.45 2.80
C GLY A 177 16.68 -14.17 2.39
N GLN A 178 15.71 -13.45 1.87
CA GLN A 178 14.47 -14.00 1.31
C GLN A 178 14.56 -14.23 -0.21
N GLY A 179 15.74 -14.12 -0.81
CA GLY A 179 15.97 -14.36 -2.24
C GLY A 179 15.48 -13.24 -3.15
N LEU A 180 15.44 -11.98 -2.65
CA LEU A 180 15.10 -10.80 -3.45
C LEU A 180 16.34 -9.96 -3.76
N ASP A 181 16.39 -9.38 -4.96
CA ASP A 181 17.41 -8.39 -5.33
C ASP A 181 17.00 -7.00 -4.82
N THR A 182 17.68 -6.56 -3.77
CA THR A 182 17.44 -5.26 -3.13
C THR A 182 18.41 -4.16 -3.61
N SER A 183 19.15 -4.39 -4.67
CA SER A 183 20.05 -3.37 -5.26
C SER A 183 19.25 -2.14 -5.71
N ARG A 184 18.07 -2.35 -6.27
CA ARG A 184 17.04 -1.32 -6.54
C ARG A 184 15.68 -1.84 -6.13
N VAL A 185 14.88 -1.00 -5.50
CA VAL A 185 13.52 -1.31 -5.06
C VAL A 185 12.55 -0.25 -5.59
N ALA A 186 11.27 -0.60 -5.71
CA ALA A 186 10.24 0.40 -5.93
C ALA A 186 9.36 0.55 -4.68
N PHE A 187 8.64 1.67 -4.58
CA PHE A 187 7.70 1.92 -3.51
C PHE A 187 6.29 2.09 -4.06
N LEU A 188 5.32 1.50 -3.37
CA LEU A 188 3.90 1.64 -3.61
C LEU A 188 3.23 1.96 -2.26
N GLY A 189 2.20 2.79 -2.24
CA GLY A 189 1.46 2.99 -1.01
C GLY A 189 0.16 3.75 -1.22
N TRP A 190 -0.72 3.66 -0.21
CA TRP A 190 -2.03 4.28 -0.18
C TRP A 190 -2.15 5.22 1.01
N SER A 191 -2.70 6.42 0.82
CA SER A 191 -2.92 7.39 1.90
C SER A 191 -1.63 7.72 2.66
N MET A 192 -1.55 7.42 3.95
CA MET A 192 -0.34 7.50 4.77
C MET A 192 0.84 6.73 4.13
N GLY A 193 0.57 5.56 3.54
CA GLY A 193 1.58 4.76 2.84
C GLY A 193 2.08 5.42 1.55
N ALA A 194 1.23 6.13 0.83
CA ALA A 194 1.61 6.88 -0.36
C ALA A 194 2.52 8.07 -0.02
N TYR A 195 2.22 8.79 1.07
CA TYR A 195 3.14 9.76 1.62
C TYR A 195 4.48 9.10 2.00
N GLY A 196 4.43 7.94 2.68
CA GLY A 196 5.61 7.15 3.03
C GLY A 196 6.42 6.70 1.82
N ALA A 197 5.77 6.29 0.73
CA ALA A 197 6.42 5.88 -0.52
C ALA A 197 7.22 7.03 -1.14
N LEU A 198 6.65 8.24 -1.19
CA LEU A 198 7.35 9.45 -1.64
C LEU A 198 8.53 9.79 -0.73
N LEU A 199 8.32 9.78 0.59
CA LEU A 199 9.34 10.14 1.57
C LEU A 199 10.52 9.14 1.55
N LEU A 200 10.22 7.84 1.64
CA LEU A 200 11.25 6.80 1.75
C LEU A 200 11.96 6.56 0.43
N GLY A 201 11.24 6.58 -0.70
CA GLY A 201 11.82 6.51 -2.02
C GLY A 201 12.77 7.68 -2.29
N GLY A 202 12.37 8.91 -1.92
CA GLY A 202 13.22 10.08 -2.01
C GLY A 202 14.45 10.01 -1.11
N ARG A 203 14.32 9.50 0.13
CA ARG A 203 15.44 9.29 1.06
C ARG A 203 16.41 8.21 0.61
N LEU A 204 15.91 7.11 0.04
CA LEU A 204 16.74 6.06 -0.53
C LEU A 204 17.51 6.56 -1.77
N GLY A 205 16.93 7.52 -2.47
CA GLY A 205 17.51 8.21 -3.62
C GLY A 205 17.36 7.49 -4.96
N PRO A 206 17.60 8.21 -6.07
CA PRO A 206 17.33 7.73 -7.43
C PRO A 206 18.21 6.54 -7.87
N ALA A 207 19.39 6.39 -7.28
CA ALA A 207 20.26 5.26 -7.59
C ALA A 207 19.67 3.91 -7.13
N ARG A 208 18.92 3.91 -6.03
CA ARG A 208 18.35 2.72 -5.42
C ARG A 208 16.82 2.63 -5.53
N THR A 209 16.14 3.72 -5.88
CA THR A 209 14.69 3.76 -6.08
C THR A 209 14.38 3.66 -7.57
N ALA A 210 13.79 2.54 -7.97
CA ALA A 210 13.43 2.28 -9.36
C ALA A 210 12.18 3.08 -9.80
N ALA A 211 11.17 3.16 -8.91
CA ALA A 211 9.92 3.87 -9.13
C ALA A 211 9.18 4.14 -7.82
N ILE A 212 8.29 5.12 -7.82
CA ILE A 212 7.36 5.41 -6.73
C ILE A 212 5.94 5.49 -7.31
N CYS A 213 5.01 4.72 -6.72
CA CYS A 213 3.58 4.81 -7.00
C CYS A 213 2.86 5.30 -5.74
N ALA A 214 2.29 6.51 -5.78
CA ALA A 214 1.64 7.16 -4.66
C ALA A 214 0.14 7.30 -4.93
N VAL A 215 -0.68 6.53 -4.20
CA VAL A 215 -2.14 6.47 -4.41
C VAL A 215 -2.85 7.23 -3.30
N SER A 216 -3.62 8.25 -3.66
CA SER A 216 -4.31 9.12 -2.69
C SER A 216 -3.38 9.62 -1.58
N PRO A 217 -2.21 10.21 -1.88
CA PRO A 217 -1.19 10.48 -0.88
C PRO A 217 -1.68 11.46 0.18
N ALA A 218 -1.52 11.11 1.46
CA ALA A 218 -1.89 11.93 2.59
C ALA A 218 -0.92 13.13 2.70
N LEU A 219 -1.20 14.19 1.96
CA LEU A 219 -0.39 15.40 1.86
C LEU A 219 -1.11 16.59 2.47
N TRP A 220 -0.33 17.48 3.10
CA TRP A 220 -0.81 18.74 3.64
C TRP A 220 0.13 19.87 3.25
N LEU A 221 -0.42 21.07 3.07
CA LEU A 221 0.32 22.25 2.66
C LEU A 221 0.93 23.02 3.85
N SER A 222 0.51 22.69 5.07
CA SER A 222 1.03 23.28 6.31
C SER A 222 0.90 22.31 7.46
N SER A 223 1.71 22.48 8.49
CA SER A 223 1.64 21.70 9.73
C SER A 223 0.29 21.84 10.44
N GLY A 224 -0.33 23.04 10.39
CA GLY A 224 -1.63 23.29 11.02
C GLY A 224 -2.82 22.61 10.31
N ALA A 225 -2.64 22.19 9.03
CA ALA A 225 -3.63 21.43 8.29
C ALA A 225 -3.46 19.92 8.44
N ALA A 226 -2.32 19.46 8.96
CA ALA A 226 -2.02 18.05 9.10
C ALA A 226 -2.95 17.35 10.09
N ALA A 227 -3.29 16.09 9.80
CA ALA A 227 -4.11 15.30 10.70
C ALA A 227 -3.44 15.15 12.08
N PRO A 228 -4.21 15.15 13.18
CA PRO A 228 -3.67 14.92 14.50
C PRO A 228 -2.82 13.66 14.58
N GLY A 229 -1.60 13.77 15.11
CA GLY A 229 -0.66 12.67 15.22
C GLY A 229 0.06 12.28 13.91
N ALA A 230 -0.11 13.03 12.82
CA ALA A 230 0.70 12.82 11.62
C ALA A 230 2.14 13.26 11.81
N PHE A 231 2.36 14.36 12.52
CA PHE A 231 3.67 14.93 12.84
C PHE A 231 3.72 15.36 14.31
N ASP A 232 4.92 15.48 14.87
CA ASP A 232 5.13 15.89 16.27
C ASP A 232 5.17 17.40 16.42
N GLY A 233 5.06 18.16 15.34
CA GLY A 233 5.02 19.62 15.34
C GLY A 233 5.46 20.21 14.00
N PRO A 234 5.57 21.55 13.90
CA PRO A 234 5.93 22.24 12.67
C PRO A 234 7.33 21.87 12.15
N ASP A 235 8.30 21.69 13.05
CA ASP A 235 9.67 21.33 12.66
C ASP A 235 9.72 19.90 12.10
N ASP A 236 9.01 18.96 12.73
CA ASP A 236 8.89 17.59 12.26
C ASP A 236 8.16 17.53 10.91
N PHE A 237 7.10 18.31 10.72
CA PHE A 237 6.42 18.47 9.44
C PHE A 237 7.38 18.96 8.35
N SER A 238 8.17 19.99 8.64
CA SER A 238 9.12 20.58 7.69
C SER A 238 10.24 19.60 7.33
N ALA A 239 10.80 18.90 8.32
CA ALA A 239 11.87 17.92 8.14
C ALA A 239 11.45 16.67 7.35
N ASN A 240 10.15 16.38 7.33
CA ASN A 240 9.57 15.21 6.66
C ASN A 240 8.66 15.61 5.47
N SER A 241 8.72 16.86 5.01
CA SER A 241 7.99 17.30 3.82
C SER A 241 8.53 16.62 2.56
N VAL A 242 7.61 16.15 1.71
CA VAL A 242 7.94 15.65 0.36
C VAL A 242 7.87 16.75 -0.70
N PHE A 243 7.31 17.90 -0.36
CA PHE A 243 7.27 19.04 -1.26
C PHE A 243 8.68 19.62 -1.46
N GLY A 244 9.07 19.83 -2.72
CA GLY A 244 10.40 20.34 -3.05
C GLY A 244 11.56 19.39 -2.74
N MET A 245 11.32 18.10 -2.44
CA MET A 245 12.37 17.11 -2.19
C MET A 245 13.17 16.84 -3.48
N PRO A 246 14.47 17.19 -3.56
CA PRO A 246 15.22 17.19 -4.84
C PRO A 246 15.33 15.80 -5.46
N ALA A 247 15.45 14.74 -4.64
CA ALA A 247 15.59 13.38 -5.14
C ALA A 247 14.40 12.91 -5.99
N LEU A 248 13.19 13.41 -5.72
CA LEU A 248 11.99 13.06 -6.46
C LEU A 248 12.01 13.54 -7.92
N ALA A 249 12.83 14.53 -8.23
CA ALA A 249 13.00 15.03 -9.60
C ALA A 249 13.59 14.01 -10.59
N SER A 250 14.31 13.00 -10.08
CA SER A 250 15.04 12.01 -10.88
C SER A 250 14.50 10.58 -10.71
N ILE A 251 13.38 10.41 -10.01
CA ILE A 251 12.75 9.10 -9.82
C ILE A 251 11.47 9.05 -10.65
N PRO A 252 11.20 7.98 -11.42
CA PRO A 252 9.90 7.78 -12.05
C PRO A 252 8.79 7.73 -11.00
N ILE A 253 7.79 8.63 -11.13
CA ILE A 253 6.67 8.74 -10.19
C ILE A 253 5.36 8.50 -10.94
N ARG A 254 4.46 7.75 -10.31
CA ARG A 254 3.05 7.65 -10.65
C ARG A 254 2.24 8.16 -9.46
N VAL A 255 1.21 8.97 -9.74
CA VAL A 255 0.27 9.45 -8.75
C VAL A 255 -1.15 9.17 -9.24
N ASP A 256 -1.92 8.42 -8.48
CA ASP A 256 -3.36 8.22 -8.71
C ASP A 256 -4.13 8.80 -7.52
N CYS A 257 -5.14 9.65 -7.80
CA CYS A 257 -5.95 10.27 -6.73
C CYS A 257 -7.38 10.50 -7.22
N GLY A 258 -8.35 10.20 -6.36
CA GLY A 258 -9.75 10.49 -6.65
C GLY A 258 -10.03 11.99 -6.71
N ASP A 259 -10.92 12.41 -7.59
CA ASP A 259 -11.35 13.82 -7.67
C ASP A 259 -12.21 14.26 -6.48
N GLY A 260 -12.85 13.30 -5.77
CA GLY A 260 -13.52 13.48 -4.49
C GLY A 260 -12.65 13.21 -3.25
N ASP A 261 -11.34 13.00 -3.41
CA ASP A 261 -10.41 12.73 -2.31
C ASP A 261 -10.09 14.02 -1.52
N PRO A 262 -10.12 14.00 -0.17
CA PRO A 262 -9.77 15.18 0.63
C PRO A 262 -8.33 15.68 0.39
N PHE A 263 -7.43 14.85 -0.09
CA PHE A 263 -6.06 15.22 -0.44
C PHE A 263 -5.89 15.68 -1.90
N TYR A 264 -6.96 15.72 -2.71
CA TYR A 264 -6.91 16.14 -4.11
C TYR A 264 -6.17 17.48 -4.31
N GLY A 265 -6.54 18.49 -3.52
CA GLY A 265 -5.94 19.83 -3.64
C GLY A 265 -4.44 19.87 -3.34
N ALA A 266 -4.01 19.18 -2.28
CA ALA A 266 -2.60 19.10 -1.93
C ALA A 266 -1.81 18.23 -2.93
N THR A 267 -2.40 17.13 -3.40
CA THR A 267 -1.82 16.27 -4.45
C THR A 267 -1.62 17.03 -5.76
N LYS A 268 -2.58 17.83 -6.16
CA LYS A 268 -2.46 18.69 -7.34
C LYS A 268 -1.29 19.67 -7.22
N GLN A 269 -1.12 20.29 -6.05
CA GLN A 269 0.00 21.20 -5.81
C GLN A 269 1.34 20.46 -5.75
N PHE A 270 1.38 19.26 -5.20
CA PHE A 270 2.57 18.42 -5.22
C PHE A 270 2.99 18.08 -6.67
N ILE A 271 2.06 17.62 -7.49
CA ILE A 271 2.31 17.29 -8.90
C ILE A 271 2.83 18.52 -9.66
N ALA A 272 2.27 19.70 -9.41
CA ALA A 272 2.69 20.94 -10.08
C ALA A 272 4.13 21.38 -9.73
N GLN A 273 4.72 20.86 -8.66
CA GLN A 273 6.11 21.12 -8.26
C GLN A 273 7.10 20.08 -8.81
N LEU A 274 6.62 18.98 -9.37
CA LEU A 274 7.51 17.99 -10.00
C LEU A 274 8.02 18.55 -11.34
N PRO A 275 9.32 18.44 -11.63
CA PRO A 275 9.90 18.93 -12.89
C PRO A 275 9.41 18.12 -14.10
N ASN A 276 9.06 16.85 -13.88
CA ASN A 276 8.49 15.98 -14.89
C ASN A 276 7.07 15.58 -14.46
N PRO A 277 6.09 15.61 -15.35
CA PRO A 277 4.75 15.14 -15.06
C PRO A 277 4.78 13.66 -14.63
N PRO A 278 4.15 13.27 -13.50
CA PRO A 278 4.06 11.89 -13.11
C PRO A 278 3.13 11.12 -14.05
N ALA A 279 3.29 9.79 -14.10
CA ALA A 279 2.26 8.91 -14.65
C ALA A 279 1.00 8.88 -13.77
N GLY A 280 -0.11 8.32 -14.26
CA GLY A 280 -1.38 8.31 -13.54
C GLY A 280 -2.15 9.61 -13.69
N GLY A 281 -2.83 10.03 -12.64
CA GLY A 281 -3.61 11.29 -12.64
C GLY A 281 -4.80 11.26 -11.71
N PHE A 282 -5.79 12.09 -12.04
CA PHE A 282 -7.04 12.19 -11.29
C PHE A 282 -8.16 11.49 -12.03
N SER A 283 -9.00 10.74 -11.31
CA SER A 283 -10.17 10.05 -11.85
C SER A 283 -11.32 10.08 -10.85
N PRO A 284 -12.57 9.80 -11.27
CA PRO A 284 -13.69 9.74 -10.35
C PRO A 284 -13.44 8.76 -9.21
N GLY A 285 -13.60 9.22 -7.96
CA GLY A 285 -13.41 8.39 -6.78
C GLY A 285 -13.13 9.19 -5.52
N GLY A 286 -13.15 8.49 -4.38
CA GLY A 286 -12.88 9.06 -3.06
C GLY A 286 -11.65 8.44 -2.39
N HIS A 287 -11.45 8.77 -1.11
CA HIS A 287 -10.36 8.24 -0.28
C HIS A 287 -10.76 6.91 0.35
N ASN A 288 -10.82 5.85 -0.44
CA ASN A 288 -11.30 4.54 0.03
C ASN A 288 -10.68 3.36 -0.71
N GLY A 289 -10.89 2.14 -0.14
CA GLY A 289 -10.34 0.90 -0.68
C GLY A 289 -10.89 0.52 -2.06
N GLU A 290 -12.10 0.90 -2.41
CA GLU A 290 -12.68 0.66 -3.73
C GLU A 290 -11.89 1.38 -4.82
N PHE A 291 -11.62 2.68 -4.62
CA PHE A 291 -10.77 3.46 -5.52
C PHE A 291 -9.37 2.84 -5.63
N TRP A 292 -8.73 2.56 -4.51
CA TRP A 292 -7.36 2.03 -4.48
C TRP A 292 -7.25 0.67 -5.17
N SER A 293 -8.18 -0.24 -4.90
CA SER A 293 -8.19 -1.57 -5.53
C SER A 293 -8.42 -1.48 -7.05
N SER A 294 -9.21 -0.50 -7.52
CA SER A 294 -9.44 -0.28 -8.94
C SER A 294 -8.20 0.19 -9.70
N GLN A 295 -7.28 0.90 -9.04
CA GLN A 295 -6.05 1.40 -9.63
C GLN A 295 -4.91 0.35 -9.66
N LEU A 296 -4.92 -0.60 -8.73
CA LEU A 296 -3.82 -1.54 -8.52
C LEU A 296 -3.33 -2.27 -9.79
N PRO A 297 -4.18 -2.78 -10.70
CA PRO A 297 -3.71 -3.43 -11.93
C PRO A 297 -2.88 -2.49 -12.83
N ALA A 298 -3.29 -1.23 -12.98
CA ALA A 298 -2.57 -0.24 -13.77
C ALA A 298 -1.24 0.17 -13.11
N GLU A 299 -1.22 0.24 -11.78
CA GLU A 299 -0.04 0.54 -10.98
C GLU A 299 1.03 -0.55 -11.12
N LEU A 300 0.66 -1.82 -10.93
CA LEU A 300 1.56 -2.97 -11.09
C LEU A 300 2.07 -3.09 -12.53
N THR A 301 1.21 -2.87 -13.52
CA THR A 301 1.59 -2.83 -14.93
C THR A 301 2.64 -1.76 -15.23
N TRP A 302 2.47 -0.55 -14.69
CA TRP A 302 3.40 0.55 -14.87
C TRP A 302 4.74 0.32 -14.18
N MET A 303 4.75 -0.32 -13.00
CA MET A 303 5.97 -0.58 -12.23
C MET A 303 6.84 -1.69 -12.81
N ALA A 304 6.25 -2.70 -13.44
CA ALA A 304 6.96 -3.91 -13.90
C ALA A 304 8.20 -3.63 -14.77
N PRO A 305 8.15 -2.82 -15.85
CA PRO A 305 9.33 -2.55 -16.67
C PRO A 305 10.38 -1.72 -15.93
N LEU A 306 10.00 -0.87 -14.99
CA LEU A 306 10.92 0.01 -14.25
C LEU A 306 11.79 -0.76 -13.24
N LEU A 307 11.36 -1.94 -12.81
CA LEU A 307 12.12 -2.82 -11.92
C LEU A 307 13.19 -3.62 -12.65
N THR A 308 13.16 -3.70 -13.98
CA THR A 308 14.14 -4.45 -14.80
C THR A 308 15.17 -3.54 -15.46
N ALA A 309 14.95 -2.24 -15.42
CA ALA A 309 15.83 -1.22 -16.00
C ALA A 309 17.09 -0.95 -15.15
#